data_2bd8c54d4d5d123f598c317f10c345a5
#
_entry.id   2bd8c54d4d5d123f598c317f10c345a5
#
_cell.length_a   1.000
_cell.length_b   1.000
_cell.length_c   1.000
_cell.angle_alpha   90.00
_cell.angle_beta   90.00
_cell.angle_gamma   90.00
#
_symmetry.space_group_name_H-M   'P 1'
#
loop_
_entity.id
_entity.type
_entity.pdbx_description
1 polymer ?
#
loop_
_entity_poly.entity_id
_entity_poly.type
_entity_poly.pdbx_seq_one_letter_code
_entity_poly.pdbx_strand_id
1 'polypeptide(L)'
;MAFFGDYHTHTTYSHGKGSVADNARAAAAVGLKEIAITDHGLRHIIFGIKRRELDALRADCERATAETGVKVYAGIENNFNSFGGLLDARPEDLERLDIIQGGFHKAVYAYSFGEQFSFQLRNLVRGAKASEKLIVKNTDAYLKLIDNYELDFIGHLNRDIKADALTVARYAKQKGTYIELNSKRMTLPDAELEKMAEEGVEFVCNSDAHSPSRVGDMSAAVAAIERLHIPYS
;
A
#
# COMPACT_ATOMS: atom_id res chain seq x y z
N MET A 1 -21.25 -1.39 -8.38
CA MET A 1 -20.47 -0.43 -7.56
C MET A 1 -19.55 0.35 -8.47
N ALA A 2 -19.47 1.67 -8.38
CA ALA A 2 -18.55 2.52 -9.14
C ALA A 2 -17.49 3.05 -8.17
N PHE A 3 -16.21 2.85 -8.50
CA PHE A 3 -15.10 3.38 -7.71
C PHE A 3 -14.71 4.77 -8.20
N PHE A 4 -14.32 5.62 -7.27
CA PHE A 4 -13.84 6.96 -7.57
C PHE A 4 -12.37 6.96 -8.02
N GLY A 5 -11.54 6.17 -7.37
CA GLY A 5 -10.11 6.08 -7.64
C GLY A 5 -9.52 4.68 -7.44
N ASP A 6 -8.26 4.53 -7.87
CA ASP A 6 -7.38 3.37 -7.65
C ASP A 6 -6.02 3.89 -7.18
N TYR A 7 -5.72 3.72 -5.90
CA TYR A 7 -4.58 4.36 -5.27
C TYR A 7 -3.36 3.44 -5.10
N HIS A 8 -3.41 2.23 -5.71
CA HIS A 8 -2.29 1.29 -5.68
C HIS A 8 -2.04 0.69 -7.07
N THR A 9 -1.16 1.34 -7.83
CA THR A 9 -0.80 0.89 -9.18
C THR A 9 0.69 1.05 -9.45
N HIS A 10 1.23 0.19 -10.30
CA HIS A 10 2.65 0.12 -10.64
C HIS A 10 2.90 0.41 -12.11
N THR A 11 4.07 1.00 -12.38
CA THR A 11 4.51 1.38 -13.72
C THR A 11 5.91 0.83 -14.03
N THR A 12 6.45 1.24 -15.17
CA THR A 12 7.84 0.93 -15.56
C THR A 12 8.89 1.61 -14.68
N TYR A 13 8.52 2.47 -13.73
CA TYR A 13 9.44 2.96 -12.68
C TYR A 13 9.84 1.86 -11.70
N SER A 14 9.02 0.81 -11.57
CA SER A 14 9.37 -0.43 -10.83
C SER A 14 9.33 -1.65 -11.76
N HIS A 15 8.29 -2.48 -11.67
CA HIS A 15 8.15 -3.65 -12.54
C HIS A 15 6.75 -3.78 -13.18
N GLY A 16 5.99 -2.71 -13.19
CA GLY A 16 4.77 -2.61 -13.99
C GLY A 16 5.06 -2.60 -15.49
N LYS A 17 4.05 -2.92 -16.28
CA LYS A 17 4.17 -3.07 -17.75
C LYS A 17 3.78 -1.82 -18.53
N GLY A 18 3.20 -0.82 -17.89
CA GLY A 18 2.76 0.42 -18.52
C GLY A 18 3.50 1.65 -17.96
N SER A 19 3.51 2.72 -18.74
CA SER A 19 3.92 4.04 -18.27
C SER A 19 2.84 4.66 -17.36
N VAL A 20 3.15 5.78 -16.70
CA VAL A 20 2.18 6.59 -15.96
C VAL A 20 1.01 6.98 -16.86
N ALA A 21 1.28 7.45 -18.08
CA ALA A 21 0.25 7.81 -19.05
C ALA A 21 -0.62 6.63 -19.50
N ASP A 22 -0.05 5.42 -19.60
CA ASP A 22 -0.83 4.22 -19.93
C ASP A 22 -1.82 3.86 -18.83
N ASN A 23 -1.38 3.92 -17.57
CA ASN A 23 -2.24 3.68 -16.41
C ASN A 23 -3.33 4.76 -16.29
N ALA A 24 -2.99 6.03 -16.51
CA ALA A 24 -3.96 7.13 -16.49
C ALA A 24 -5.02 7.00 -17.60
N ARG A 25 -4.63 6.62 -18.83
CA ARG A 25 -5.57 6.32 -19.91
C ARG A 25 -6.47 5.13 -19.59
N ALA A 26 -5.91 4.08 -18.97
CA ALA A 26 -6.70 2.94 -18.52
C ALA A 26 -7.71 3.34 -17.44
N ALA A 27 -7.32 4.18 -16.46
CA ALA A 27 -8.22 4.72 -15.45
C ALA A 27 -9.37 5.53 -16.07
N ALA A 28 -9.07 6.40 -17.04
CA ALA A 28 -10.08 7.15 -17.79
C ALA A 28 -11.05 6.23 -18.52
N ALA A 29 -10.53 5.18 -19.18
CA ALA A 29 -11.34 4.23 -19.95
C ALA A 29 -12.34 3.45 -19.09
N VAL A 30 -12.02 3.18 -17.82
CA VAL A 30 -12.93 2.51 -16.87
C VAL A 30 -13.74 3.49 -16.01
N GLY A 31 -13.60 4.81 -16.27
CA GLY A 31 -14.41 5.86 -15.64
C GLY A 31 -13.94 6.34 -14.29
N LEU A 32 -12.73 5.96 -13.83
CA LEU A 32 -12.12 6.49 -12.61
C LEU A 32 -11.85 7.99 -12.74
N LYS A 33 -11.94 8.72 -11.64
CA LYS A 33 -11.64 10.16 -11.55
C LYS A 33 -10.24 10.40 -11.04
N GLU A 34 -9.70 9.45 -10.29
CA GLU A 34 -8.39 9.52 -9.66
C GLU A 34 -7.63 8.22 -9.81
N ILE A 35 -6.31 8.32 -9.83
CA ILE A 35 -5.39 7.18 -9.74
C ILE A 35 -4.12 7.63 -9.04
N ALA A 36 -3.52 6.75 -8.22
CA ALA A 36 -2.17 6.98 -7.74
C ALA A 36 -1.18 5.97 -8.37
N ILE A 37 -0.02 6.49 -8.73
CA ILE A 37 1.14 5.67 -9.11
C ILE A 37 1.94 5.45 -7.84
N THR A 38 2.00 4.21 -7.38
CA THR A 38 2.63 3.81 -6.13
C THR A 38 3.65 2.69 -6.37
N ASP A 39 4.61 2.97 -7.23
CA ASP A 39 5.69 2.04 -7.54
C ASP A 39 6.46 1.60 -6.29
N HIS A 40 7.05 0.40 -6.30
CA HIS A 40 7.75 -0.15 -5.12
C HIS A 40 8.78 0.78 -4.53
N GLY A 41 8.85 0.82 -3.21
CA GLY A 41 9.65 1.74 -2.42
C GLY A 41 11.16 1.70 -2.67
N LEU A 42 11.83 2.73 -2.20
CA LEU A 42 13.22 3.10 -2.55
C LEU A 42 14.28 2.05 -2.15
N ARG A 43 13.97 1.18 -1.20
CA ARG A 43 14.93 0.18 -0.68
C ARG A 43 14.58 -1.26 -1.08
N HIS A 44 13.57 -1.44 -1.96
CA HIS A 44 13.28 -2.75 -2.50
C HIS A 44 14.44 -3.21 -3.41
N ILE A 45 15.02 -4.39 -3.13
CA ILE A 45 16.30 -4.84 -3.70
C ILE A 45 16.26 -4.96 -5.22
N ILE A 46 15.13 -5.41 -5.78
CA ILE A 46 15.02 -5.77 -7.20
C ILE A 46 14.21 -4.71 -7.97
N PHE A 47 13.10 -4.25 -7.42
CA PHE A 47 12.07 -3.51 -8.15
C PHE A 47 11.87 -2.07 -7.65
N GLY A 48 12.65 -1.58 -6.69
CA GLY A 48 12.45 -0.25 -6.11
C GLY A 48 12.69 0.88 -7.12
N ILE A 49 11.80 1.87 -7.12
CA ILE A 49 12.05 3.14 -7.80
C ILE A 49 13.31 3.80 -7.22
N LYS A 50 14.07 4.50 -8.05
CA LYS A 50 15.29 5.18 -7.58
C LYS A 50 14.94 6.59 -7.13
N ARG A 51 15.53 7.03 -5.99
CA ARG A 51 15.30 8.37 -5.44
C ARG A 51 15.42 9.51 -6.47
N ARG A 52 16.39 9.40 -7.40
CA ARG A 52 16.57 10.39 -8.47
C ARG A 52 15.41 10.44 -9.48
N GLU A 53 14.51 9.47 -9.46
CA GLU A 53 13.38 9.34 -10.39
C GLU A 53 12.09 9.94 -9.81
N LEU A 54 12.06 10.32 -8.53
CA LEU A 54 10.85 10.84 -7.87
C LEU A 54 10.33 12.14 -8.54
N ASP A 55 11.23 13.07 -8.92
CA ASP A 55 10.81 14.29 -9.59
C ASP A 55 10.30 14.02 -11.01
N ALA A 56 10.87 13.02 -11.70
CA ALA A 56 10.38 12.59 -13.00
C ALA A 56 9.02 11.89 -12.89
N LEU A 57 8.81 11.04 -11.87
CA LEU A 57 7.51 10.44 -11.58
C LEU A 57 6.44 11.51 -11.37
N ARG A 58 6.73 12.52 -10.52
CA ARG A 58 5.79 13.62 -10.27
C ARG A 58 5.44 14.36 -11.56
N ALA A 59 6.44 14.74 -12.35
CA ALA A 59 6.22 15.40 -13.63
C ALA A 59 5.42 14.56 -14.62
N ASP A 60 5.62 13.23 -14.64
CA ASP A 60 4.82 12.30 -15.45
C ASP A 60 3.37 12.23 -14.97
N CYS A 61 3.12 12.25 -13.66
CA CYS A 61 1.76 12.29 -13.10
C CYS A 61 1.04 13.59 -13.47
N GLU A 62 1.72 14.75 -13.39
CA GLU A 62 1.17 16.03 -13.79
C GLU A 62 0.81 16.07 -15.30
N ARG A 63 1.71 15.55 -16.15
CA ARG A 63 1.44 15.45 -17.60
C ARG A 63 0.28 14.50 -17.90
N ALA A 64 0.22 13.35 -17.26
CA ALA A 64 -0.85 12.38 -17.44
C ALA A 64 -2.21 12.92 -16.96
N THR A 65 -2.22 13.71 -15.89
CA THR A 65 -3.42 14.45 -15.44
C THR A 65 -3.91 15.42 -16.52
N ALA A 66 -3.02 16.21 -17.08
CA ALA A 66 -3.36 17.18 -18.14
C ALA A 66 -3.84 16.49 -19.43
N GLU A 67 -3.26 15.34 -19.77
CA GLU A 67 -3.60 14.56 -20.98
C GLU A 67 -4.96 13.87 -20.86
N THR A 68 -5.29 13.30 -19.70
CA THR A 68 -6.45 12.40 -19.56
C THR A 68 -7.65 13.01 -18.84
N GLY A 69 -7.44 14.09 -18.08
CA GLY A 69 -8.43 14.65 -17.18
C GLY A 69 -8.69 13.81 -15.90
N VAL A 70 -8.02 12.66 -15.76
CA VAL A 70 -7.99 11.88 -14.50
C VAL A 70 -6.94 12.50 -13.59
N LYS A 71 -7.25 12.76 -12.34
CA LYS A 71 -6.25 13.21 -11.36
C LYS A 71 -5.26 12.08 -11.06
N VAL A 72 -3.99 12.29 -11.39
CA VAL A 72 -2.92 11.31 -11.17
C VAL A 72 -2.04 11.78 -10.03
N TYR A 73 -2.00 11.02 -8.95
CA TYR A 73 -1.19 11.30 -7.78
C TYR A 73 0.17 10.59 -7.86
N ALA A 74 1.22 11.27 -7.45
CA ALA A 74 2.54 10.68 -7.28
C ALA A 74 2.65 10.06 -5.88
N GLY A 75 2.94 8.79 -5.79
CA GLY A 75 3.18 8.06 -4.55
C GLY A 75 4.26 7.01 -4.73
N ILE A 76 4.58 6.31 -3.66
CA ILE A 76 5.36 5.07 -3.69
C ILE A 76 4.78 4.08 -2.68
N GLU A 77 4.88 2.80 -2.98
CA GLU A 77 4.58 1.73 -2.04
C GLU A 77 5.75 1.60 -1.06
N ASN A 78 5.74 2.49 -0.03
CA ASN A 78 6.79 2.52 0.99
C ASN A 78 6.82 1.22 1.79
N ASN A 79 8.03 0.71 2.01
CA ASN A 79 8.23 -0.42 2.90
C ASN A 79 8.60 0.08 4.29
N PHE A 80 7.92 -0.40 5.34
CA PHE A 80 8.51 -0.27 6.65
C PHE A 80 9.48 -1.42 6.91
N ASN A 81 10.64 -1.12 7.46
CA ASN A 81 11.78 -2.01 7.45
C ASN A 81 12.50 -2.13 8.80
N SER A 82 11.78 -1.79 9.88
CA SER A 82 12.29 -1.88 11.25
C SER A 82 11.19 -2.12 12.28
N PHE A 83 11.55 -2.66 13.46
CA PHE A 83 10.64 -2.66 14.62
C PHE A 83 10.37 -1.26 15.18
N GLY A 84 11.08 -0.25 14.70
CA GLY A 84 10.81 1.16 14.99
C GLY A 84 9.72 1.77 14.12
N GLY A 85 9.13 1.03 13.17
CA GLY A 85 8.11 1.55 12.26
C GLY A 85 8.64 2.60 11.29
N LEU A 86 9.87 2.45 10.79
CA LEU A 86 10.47 3.41 9.86
C LEU A 86 10.20 2.99 8.41
N LEU A 87 9.75 3.94 7.59
CA LEU A 87 9.61 3.78 6.15
C LEU A 87 10.97 3.78 5.45
N ASP A 88 11.03 3.23 4.25
CA ASP A 88 12.22 3.24 3.40
C ASP A 88 12.44 4.60 2.67
N ALA A 89 11.44 5.45 2.62
CA ALA A 89 11.56 6.86 2.24
C ALA A 89 12.01 7.73 3.43
N ARG A 90 12.78 8.77 3.16
CA ARG A 90 13.17 9.80 4.11
C ARG A 90 12.13 10.94 4.12
N PRO A 91 12.10 11.80 5.14
CA PRO A 91 11.18 12.95 5.16
C PRO A 91 11.23 13.78 3.87
N GLU A 92 12.42 14.09 3.36
CA GLU A 92 12.61 14.85 2.12
C GLU A 92 12.11 14.12 0.85
N ASP A 93 11.99 12.80 0.88
CA ASP A 93 11.38 12.03 -0.21
C ASP A 93 9.85 12.10 -0.12
N LEU A 94 9.30 12.01 1.10
CA LEU A 94 7.86 12.06 1.35
C LEU A 94 7.24 13.41 0.95
N GLU A 95 7.96 14.52 1.11
CA GLU A 95 7.53 15.86 0.67
C GLU A 95 7.24 15.96 -0.85
N ARG A 96 7.76 15.01 -1.63
CA ARG A 96 7.56 14.92 -3.08
C ARG A 96 6.37 14.07 -3.47
N LEU A 97 5.71 13.43 -2.51
CA LEU A 97 4.63 12.49 -2.73
C LEU A 97 3.29 13.10 -2.35
N ASP A 98 2.27 12.74 -3.10
CA ASP A 98 0.89 13.12 -2.83
C ASP A 98 0.17 12.03 -2.02
N ILE A 99 0.63 10.77 -2.13
CA ILE A 99 0.08 9.59 -1.42
C ILE A 99 1.20 8.89 -0.67
N ILE A 100 0.98 8.63 0.61
CA ILE A 100 1.91 7.91 1.48
C ILE A 100 1.27 6.59 1.92
N GLN A 101 1.60 5.54 1.20
CA GLN A 101 1.23 4.17 1.55
C GLN A 101 2.34 3.53 2.38
N GLY A 102 1.97 2.77 3.42
CA GLY A 102 2.90 1.97 4.21
C GLY A 102 2.57 0.48 4.11
N GLY A 103 3.56 -0.35 3.82
CA GLY A 103 3.38 -1.80 3.73
C GLY A 103 4.66 -2.57 4.06
N PHE A 104 4.60 -3.88 4.09
CA PHE A 104 5.77 -4.73 4.28
C PHE A 104 5.98 -5.62 3.06
N HIS A 105 7.20 -5.60 2.54
CA HIS A 105 7.66 -6.54 1.53
C HIS A 105 8.91 -7.30 2.01
N LYS A 106 9.03 -8.52 1.49
CA LYS A 106 10.29 -9.26 1.51
C LYS A 106 11.29 -8.57 0.57
N ALA A 107 12.57 -8.90 0.73
CA ALA A 107 13.63 -8.37 -0.12
C ALA A 107 13.78 -6.84 -0.10
N VAL A 108 13.72 -6.25 1.08
CA VAL A 108 13.97 -4.82 1.33
C VAL A 108 15.21 -4.66 2.19
N TYR A 109 16.06 -3.68 1.86
CA TYR A 109 17.18 -3.31 2.71
C TYR A 109 16.72 -2.54 3.94
N ALA A 110 17.03 -3.04 5.14
CA ALA A 110 16.85 -2.28 6.37
C ALA A 110 17.86 -1.14 6.50
N TYR A 111 17.62 -0.20 7.43
CA TYR A 111 18.54 0.91 7.66
C TYR A 111 19.84 0.49 8.34
N SER A 112 19.80 -0.57 9.13
CA SER A 112 20.97 -1.08 9.82
C SER A 112 21.12 -2.59 9.62
N PHE A 113 22.36 -3.08 9.82
CA PHE A 113 22.64 -4.51 9.79
C PHE A 113 21.86 -5.27 10.87
N GLY A 114 21.69 -4.66 12.06
CA GLY A 114 20.90 -5.24 13.14
C GLY A 114 19.43 -5.41 12.78
N GLU A 115 18.82 -4.44 12.11
CA GLU A 115 17.43 -4.51 11.65
C GLU A 115 17.26 -5.47 10.47
N GLN A 116 18.25 -5.58 9.58
CA GLN A 116 18.24 -6.57 8.51
C GLN A 116 18.09 -7.99 9.09
N PHE A 117 18.78 -8.30 10.18
CA PHE A 117 18.68 -9.61 10.85
C PHE A 117 17.47 -9.73 11.77
N SER A 118 17.22 -8.73 12.60
CA SER A 118 16.21 -8.82 13.65
C SER A 118 14.79 -8.66 13.11
N PHE A 119 14.58 -7.84 12.08
CA PHE A 119 13.28 -7.55 11.49
C PHE A 119 13.09 -8.26 10.15
N GLN A 120 13.87 -7.90 9.12
CA GLN A 120 13.67 -8.40 7.76
C GLN A 120 13.87 -9.91 7.65
N LEU A 121 15.02 -10.43 8.04
CA LEU A 121 15.32 -11.87 7.91
C LEU A 121 14.39 -12.72 8.79
N ARG A 122 14.05 -12.24 9.99
CA ARG A 122 13.14 -12.97 10.88
C ARG A 122 11.74 -13.08 10.29
N ASN A 123 11.19 -12.02 9.72
CA ASN A 123 9.89 -12.03 9.07
C ASN A 123 9.93 -12.80 7.74
N LEU A 124 11.03 -12.71 6.98
CA LEU A 124 11.23 -13.50 5.77
C LEU A 124 11.16 -15.03 6.06
N VAL A 125 11.85 -15.50 7.10
CA VAL A 125 11.92 -16.93 7.43
C VAL A 125 10.68 -17.44 8.16
N ARG A 126 10.05 -16.60 9.00
CA ARG A 126 8.95 -17.01 9.90
C ARG A 126 7.59 -16.44 9.54
N GLY A 127 7.46 -15.62 8.49
CA GLY A 127 6.26 -14.83 8.16
C GLY A 127 4.93 -15.56 8.41
N ALA A 128 4.67 -16.67 7.71
CA ALA A 128 3.43 -17.44 7.87
C ALA A 128 3.34 -18.25 9.18
N LYS A 129 4.48 -18.53 9.85
CA LYS A 129 4.59 -19.29 11.10
C LYS A 129 5.17 -18.41 12.23
N ALA A 130 4.80 -17.14 12.26
CA ALA A 130 5.24 -16.21 13.28
C ALA A 130 4.81 -16.70 14.69
N SER A 131 5.72 -16.66 15.66
CA SER A 131 5.38 -16.93 17.06
C SER A 131 4.56 -15.76 17.61
N GLU A 132 3.75 -16.00 18.65
CA GLU A 132 2.98 -14.93 19.34
C GLU A 132 3.87 -13.73 19.71
N LYS A 133 5.07 -13.99 20.25
CA LYS A 133 6.04 -12.94 20.57
C LYS A 133 6.46 -12.12 19.33
N LEU A 134 6.55 -12.74 18.17
CA LEU A 134 6.87 -12.01 16.92
C LEU A 134 5.66 -11.25 16.41
N ILE A 135 4.45 -11.79 16.51
CA ILE A 135 3.21 -11.11 16.17
C ILE A 135 3.06 -9.84 16.99
N VAL A 136 3.25 -9.91 18.33
CA VAL A 136 3.20 -8.74 19.21
C VAL A 136 4.20 -7.67 18.78
N LYS A 137 5.46 -8.06 18.47
CA LYS A 137 6.48 -7.10 18.00
C LYS A 137 6.14 -6.49 16.64
N ASN A 138 5.58 -7.26 15.73
CA ASN A 138 5.16 -6.76 14.43
C ASN A 138 3.96 -5.81 14.56
N THR A 139 3.01 -6.13 15.45
CA THR A 139 1.89 -5.24 15.77
C THR A 139 2.40 -3.91 16.30
N ASP A 140 3.28 -3.93 17.31
CA ASP A 140 3.91 -2.72 17.86
C ASP A 140 4.67 -1.92 16.77
N ALA A 141 5.32 -2.59 15.83
CA ALA A 141 5.99 -1.93 14.70
C ALA A 141 4.99 -1.21 13.77
N TYR A 142 3.81 -1.80 13.50
CA TYR A 142 2.74 -1.12 12.76
C TYR A 142 2.18 0.08 13.51
N LEU A 143 1.97 -0.03 14.83
CA LEU A 143 1.50 1.12 15.63
C LEU A 143 2.49 2.27 15.57
N LYS A 144 3.79 1.99 15.69
CA LYS A 144 4.85 3.00 15.54
C LYS A 144 4.91 3.57 14.12
N LEU A 145 4.70 2.75 13.09
CA LEU A 145 4.63 3.22 11.71
C LEU A 145 3.52 4.28 11.55
N ILE A 146 2.34 4.00 12.08
CA ILE A 146 1.19 4.91 12.05
C ILE A 146 1.46 6.18 12.88
N ASP A 147 2.21 6.08 13.99
CA ASP A 147 2.59 7.25 14.79
C ASP A 147 3.67 8.11 14.14
N ASN A 148 4.59 7.49 13.41
CA ASN A 148 5.72 8.18 12.81
C ASN A 148 5.34 8.95 11.54
N TYR A 149 4.26 8.55 10.87
CA TYR A 149 3.90 9.10 9.54
C TYR A 149 2.39 9.29 9.41
N GLU A 150 2.01 10.35 8.70
CA GLU A 150 0.63 10.56 8.23
C GLU A 150 0.41 9.67 7.01
N LEU A 151 -0.03 8.43 7.24
CA LEU A 151 -0.28 7.46 6.18
C LEU A 151 -1.69 7.63 5.63
N ASP A 152 -1.84 7.64 4.30
CA ASP A 152 -3.15 7.53 3.66
C ASP A 152 -3.73 6.15 3.89
N PHE A 153 -2.93 5.10 3.68
CA PHE A 153 -3.39 3.74 3.93
C PHE A 153 -2.26 2.75 4.22
N ILE A 154 -2.64 1.62 4.85
CA ILE A 154 -1.78 0.46 5.01
C ILE A 154 -2.08 -0.53 3.88
N GLY A 155 -1.09 -0.75 3.03
CA GLY A 155 -1.16 -1.68 1.91
C GLY A 155 -1.12 -3.14 2.39
N HIS A 156 -1.96 -4.00 1.79
CA HIS A 156 -2.00 -5.47 1.94
C HIS A 156 -1.54 -5.98 3.32
N LEU A 157 -2.16 -5.46 4.40
CA LEU A 157 -1.88 -5.86 5.79
C LEU A 157 -1.84 -7.39 5.94
N ASN A 158 -0.83 -7.91 6.64
CA ASN A 158 -0.60 -9.34 6.84
C ASN A 158 -0.22 -10.17 5.60
N ARG A 159 0.16 -9.54 4.49
CA ARG A 159 0.61 -10.26 3.28
C ARG A 159 1.88 -11.09 3.53
N ASP A 160 2.95 -10.46 3.95
CA ASP A 160 4.28 -11.04 4.08
C ASP A 160 4.83 -11.00 5.52
N ILE A 161 4.11 -10.36 6.43
CA ILE A 161 4.38 -10.22 7.85
C ILE A 161 3.10 -10.54 8.63
N LYS A 162 3.20 -11.13 9.80
CA LYS A 162 2.04 -11.39 10.66
C LYS A 162 2.03 -10.44 11.84
N ALA A 163 0.92 -9.73 12.00
CA ALA A 163 0.56 -8.85 13.11
C ALA A 163 -0.87 -9.17 13.57
N ASP A 164 -1.27 -8.66 14.70
CA ASP A 164 -2.68 -8.60 15.10
C ASP A 164 -3.37 -7.50 14.26
N ALA A 165 -3.99 -7.96 13.16
CA ALA A 165 -4.58 -7.06 12.18
C ALA A 165 -5.69 -6.19 12.74
N LEU A 166 -6.49 -6.73 13.67
CA LEU A 166 -7.58 -5.98 14.29
C LEU A 166 -7.06 -4.85 15.18
N THR A 167 -5.99 -5.10 15.96
CA THR A 167 -5.33 -4.07 16.76
C THR A 167 -4.73 -2.98 15.87
N VAL A 168 -4.07 -3.36 14.76
CA VAL A 168 -3.52 -2.39 13.79
C VAL A 168 -4.64 -1.56 13.16
N ALA A 169 -5.72 -2.19 12.70
CA ALA A 169 -6.84 -1.51 12.05
C ALA A 169 -7.57 -0.53 12.99
N ARG A 170 -7.78 -0.91 14.25
CA ARG A 170 -8.35 -0.02 15.28
C ARG A 170 -7.50 1.24 15.48
N TYR A 171 -6.18 1.06 15.49
CA TYR A 171 -5.26 2.18 15.66
C TYR A 171 -5.20 3.06 14.42
N ALA A 172 -5.17 2.45 13.24
CA ALA A 172 -5.24 3.15 11.95
C ALA A 172 -6.49 4.04 11.87
N LYS A 173 -7.68 3.51 12.22
CA LYS A 173 -8.92 4.29 12.32
C LYS A 173 -8.78 5.53 13.20
N GLN A 174 -8.16 5.41 14.39
CA GLN A 174 -7.96 6.55 15.30
C GLN A 174 -7.11 7.66 14.71
N LYS A 175 -6.26 7.32 13.73
CA LYS A 175 -5.34 8.23 13.05
C LYS A 175 -5.82 8.68 11.66
N GLY A 176 -6.98 8.20 11.21
CA GLY A 176 -7.51 8.51 9.87
C GLY A 176 -6.80 7.77 8.74
N THR A 177 -6.12 6.66 9.04
CA THR A 177 -5.42 5.83 8.05
C THR A 177 -6.34 4.70 7.60
N TYR A 178 -6.52 4.52 6.30
CA TYR A 178 -7.32 3.45 5.72
C TYR A 178 -6.62 2.09 5.77
N ILE A 179 -7.40 1.01 5.77
CA ILE A 179 -6.91 -0.36 5.56
C ILE A 179 -7.24 -0.78 4.12
N GLU A 180 -6.24 -1.27 3.41
CA GLU A 180 -6.42 -1.68 2.03
C GLU A 180 -7.15 -3.01 1.89
N LEU A 181 -8.20 -3.03 1.05
CA LEU A 181 -8.76 -4.22 0.42
C LEU A 181 -8.07 -4.41 -0.95
N ASN A 182 -7.00 -5.17 -0.95
CA ASN A 182 -6.17 -5.36 -2.15
C ASN A 182 -6.78 -6.42 -3.08
N SER A 183 -7.29 -5.99 -4.24
CA SER A 183 -7.98 -6.88 -5.19
C SER A 183 -7.08 -7.87 -5.92
N LYS A 184 -5.77 -7.63 -5.97
CA LYS A 184 -4.82 -8.63 -6.50
C LYS A 184 -4.64 -9.79 -5.52
N ARG A 185 -4.68 -9.52 -4.22
CA ARG A 185 -4.56 -10.52 -3.16
C ARG A 185 -5.19 -10.04 -1.86
N MET A 186 -6.38 -10.54 -1.58
CA MET A 186 -7.00 -10.39 -0.26
C MET A 186 -6.13 -11.11 0.78
N THR A 187 -5.71 -10.43 1.83
CA THR A 187 -4.74 -10.91 2.81
C THR A 187 -5.34 -11.21 4.18
N LEU A 188 -6.49 -10.62 4.47
CA LEU A 188 -7.20 -10.77 5.73
C LEU A 188 -8.34 -11.78 5.61
N PRO A 189 -8.52 -12.66 6.62
CA PRO A 189 -9.67 -13.55 6.70
C PRO A 189 -10.99 -12.79 6.82
N ASP A 190 -12.07 -13.36 6.31
CA ASP A 190 -13.42 -12.77 6.38
C ASP A 190 -13.82 -12.38 7.80
N ALA A 191 -13.57 -13.25 8.80
CA ALA A 191 -13.91 -12.98 10.19
C ALA A 191 -13.14 -11.78 10.80
N GLU A 192 -11.94 -11.44 10.30
CA GLU A 192 -11.23 -10.22 10.71
C GLU A 192 -11.82 -9.00 10.02
N LEU A 193 -12.15 -9.09 8.73
CA LEU A 193 -12.78 -8.01 7.96
C LEU A 193 -14.15 -7.64 8.53
N GLU A 194 -14.98 -8.64 8.87
CA GLU A 194 -16.29 -8.43 9.53
C GLU A 194 -16.14 -7.63 10.83
N LYS A 195 -15.23 -8.06 11.71
CA LYS A 195 -14.97 -7.35 12.97
C LYS A 195 -14.47 -5.92 12.76
N MET A 196 -13.57 -5.70 11.78
CA MET A 196 -13.10 -4.37 11.43
C MET A 196 -14.25 -3.49 10.95
N ALA A 197 -15.13 -4.02 10.09
CA ALA A 197 -16.30 -3.31 9.59
C ALA A 197 -17.31 -2.98 10.71
N GLU A 198 -17.62 -3.94 11.59
CA GLU A 198 -18.47 -3.74 12.77
C GLU A 198 -17.94 -2.63 13.69
N GLU A 199 -16.62 -2.48 13.79
CA GLU A 199 -15.96 -1.45 14.58
C GLU A 199 -15.77 -0.13 13.82
N GLY A 200 -16.27 -0.07 12.56
CA GLY A 200 -16.24 1.12 11.72
C GLY A 200 -14.82 1.48 11.25
N VAL A 201 -13.96 0.49 11.02
CA VAL A 201 -12.69 0.69 10.32
C VAL A 201 -12.98 1.11 8.88
N GLU A 202 -12.25 2.09 8.39
CA GLU A 202 -12.38 2.58 7.02
C GLU A 202 -11.45 1.81 6.09
N PHE A 203 -12.01 1.42 4.93
CA PHE A 203 -11.28 0.66 3.92
C PHE A 203 -11.10 1.47 2.64
N VAL A 204 -9.99 1.22 1.95
CA VAL A 204 -9.76 1.65 0.58
C VAL A 204 -9.59 0.43 -0.32
N CYS A 205 -10.29 0.41 -1.47
CA CYS A 205 -10.18 -0.67 -2.45
C CYS A 205 -9.17 -0.29 -3.52
N ASN A 206 -8.18 -1.16 -3.76
CA ASN A 206 -7.18 -0.93 -4.78
C ASN A 206 -6.94 -2.19 -5.62
N SER A 207 -6.50 -1.98 -6.87
CA SER A 207 -6.24 -3.08 -7.79
C SER A 207 -4.89 -3.75 -7.61
N ASP A 208 -3.89 -3.04 -7.08
CA ASP A 208 -2.46 -3.42 -7.11
C ASP A 208 -2.05 -3.80 -8.56
N ALA A 209 -2.45 -2.94 -9.51
CA ALA A 209 -2.27 -3.19 -10.92
C ALA A 209 -0.79 -3.10 -11.32
N HIS A 210 -0.33 -4.13 -12.05
CA HIS A 210 1.02 -4.18 -12.63
C HIS A 210 0.97 -4.11 -14.17
N SER A 211 -0.19 -3.84 -14.71
CA SER A 211 -0.40 -3.55 -16.12
C SER A 211 -1.62 -2.64 -16.29
N PRO A 212 -1.65 -1.81 -17.33
CA PRO A 212 -2.80 -0.92 -17.59
C PRO A 212 -4.14 -1.66 -17.66
N SER A 213 -4.16 -2.89 -18.14
CA SER A 213 -5.37 -3.73 -18.24
C SER A 213 -5.96 -4.16 -16.89
N ARG A 214 -5.23 -3.95 -15.80
CA ARG A 214 -5.66 -4.28 -14.43
C ARG A 214 -6.05 -3.05 -13.62
N VAL A 215 -5.80 -1.85 -14.11
CA VAL A 215 -6.19 -0.60 -13.44
C VAL A 215 -7.69 -0.57 -13.25
N GLY A 216 -8.13 -0.31 -12.02
CA GLY A 216 -9.54 -0.30 -11.63
C GLY A 216 -10.19 -1.67 -11.47
N ASP A 217 -9.45 -2.77 -11.57
CA ASP A 217 -10.00 -4.11 -11.30
C ASP A 217 -10.12 -4.36 -9.79
N MET A 218 -11.25 -3.94 -9.25
CA MET A 218 -11.62 -4.07 -7.83
C MET A 218 -12.46 -5.32 -7.56
N SER A 219 -12.51 -6.27 -8.47
CA SER A 219 -13.45 -7.41 -8.43
C SER A 219 -13.39 -8.22 -7.13
N ALA A 220 -12.19 -8.49 -6.60
CA ALA A 220 -12.05 -9.24 -5.35
C ALA A 220 -12.47 -8.42 -4.12
N ALA A 221 -12.18 -7.11 -4.09
CA ALA A 221 -12.64 -6.22 -3.02
C ALA A 221 -14.17 -6.09 -3.02
N VAL A 222 -14.79 -5.90 -4.19
CA VAL A 222 -16.26 -5.88 -4.34
C VAL A 222 -16.88 -7.16 -3.83
N ALA A 223 -16.35 -8.32 -4.24
CA ALA A 223 -16.88 -9.60 -3.79
C ALA A 223 -16.77 -9.77 -2.26
N ALA A 224 -15.73 -9.23 -1.61
CA ALA A 224 -15.61 -9.24 -0.16
C ALA A 224 -16.62 -8.29 0.49
N ILE A 225 -16.75 -7.06 -0.02
CA ILE A 225 -17.70 -6.05 0.48
C ILE A 225 -19.14 -6.58 0.42
N GLU A 226 -19.54 -7.14 -0.72
CA GLU A 226 -20.90 -7.70 -0.90
C GLU A 226 -21.15 -8.90 0.00
N ARG A 227 -20.21 -9.83 0.07
CA ARG A 227 -20.32 -11.05 0.89
C ARG A 227 -20.40 -10.75 2.39
N LEU A 228 -19.62 -9.78 2.86
CA LEU A 228 -19.49 -9.43 4.28
C LEU A 228 -20.34 -8.22 4.68
N HIS A 229 -21.13 -7.69 3.74
CA HIS A 229 -21.96 -6.49 3.96
C HIS A 229 -21.19 -5.29 4.54
N ILE A 230 -19.93 -5.11 4.10
CA ILE A 230 -19.09 -4.00 4.54
C ILE A 230 -19.71 -2.69 4.05
N PRO A 231 -19.97 -1.69 4.93
CA PRO A 231 -20.45 -0.38 4.49
C PRO A 231 -19.45 0.30 3.53
N TYR A 232 -19.97 0.96 2.50
CA TYR A 232 -19.18 1.75 1.56
C TYR A 232 -19.91 3.05 1.23
N SER A 233 -19.13 4.10 0.94
CA SER A 233 -19.61 5.44 0.55
C SER A 233 -19.25 5.75 -0.90
#